data_79ce8bada1b5df13643d3621c9cd246d
#
_entry.id   79ce8bada1b5df13643d3621c9cd246d
#
_cell.length_a   1.000
_cell.length_b   1.000
_cell.length_c   1.000
_cell.angle_alpha   90.00
_cell.angle_beta   90.00
_cell.angle_gamma   90.00
#
_symmetry.space_group_name_H-M   'P 1'
#
loop_
_entity.id
_entity.type
_entity.pdbx_description
1 polymer ?
#
loop_
_entity_poly.entity_id
_entity_poly.type
_entity_poly.pdbx_seq_one_letter_code
_entity_poly.pdbx_strand_id
1 'polypeptide(L)'
;MNRKFITLIIVLIFNQSCTLIYRGIRYGQPSIDAYKIFPNDTIHTGVPAFKFKDGNAAILNKAILSPDDVKGIRTFPDSLPFTLDYFLNRTATTAFIVIRNDSIIFEKYYKGYDRGKISTIFSVSKSVTSLLVGLAVDGGYISSVNDPITKYIPELKGRDPKFERLTVKYL
;
A
#
# COMPACT_ATOMS: atom_id res chain seq x y z
N MET A 1 20.73 42.60 -6.86
CA MET A 1 21.01 41.15 -6.78
C MET A 1 21.91 40.81 -7.95
N ASN A 2 23.08 40.20 -7.72
CA ASN A 2 24.11 40.00 -8.74
C ASN A 2 23.65 38.99 -9.79
N ARG A 3 23.78 39.29 -11.11
CA ARG A 3 23.36 38.36 -12.22
C ARG A 3 23.93 36.94 -12.05
N LYS A 4 25.16 36.83 -11.55
CA LYS A 4 25.81 35.54 -11.26
C LYS A 4 25.09 34.76 -10.13
N PHE A 5 24.52 35.46 -9.14
CA PHE A 5 23.78 34.86 -8.04
C PHE A 5 22.40 34.33 -8.51
N ILE A 6 21.74 35.09 -9.40
CA ILE A 6 20.48 34.69 -10.03
C ILE A 6 20.72 33.44 -10.90
N THR A 7 21.80 33.45 -11.70
CA THR A 7 22.14 32.29 -12.52
C THR A 7 22.43 31.05 -11.69
N LEU A 8 23.13 31.18 -10.56
CA LEU A 8 23.41 30.08 -9.63
C LEU A 8 22.13 29.53 -9.02
N ILE A 9 21.18 30.35 -8.60
CA ILE A 9 19.89 29.94 -8.08
C ILE A 9 19.08 29.21 -9.14
N ILE A 10 19.05 29.71 -10.36
CA ILE A 10 18.36 29.05 -11.49
C ILE A 10 18.97 27.66 -11.76
N VAL A 11 20.29 27.55 -11.78
CA VAL A 11 20.99 26.27 -11.99
C VAL A 11 20.71 25.32 -10.86
N LEU A 12 20.64 25.73 -9.59
CA LEU A 12 20.30 24.89 -8.44
C LEU A 12 18.84 24.42 -8.50
N ILE A 13 17.91 25.30 -8.86
CA ILE A 13 16.50 24.94 -9.03
C ILE A 13 16.32 23.94 -10.19
N PHE A 14 17.02 24.16 -11.32
CA PHE A 14 16.97 23.24 -12.44
C PHE A 14 17.54 21.86 -12.11
N ASN A 15 18.61 21.75 -11.31
CA ASN A 15 19.15 20.45 -10.91
C ASN A 15 18.18 19.62 -10.05
N GLN A 16 17.44 20.26 -9.14
CA GLN A 16 16.40 19.59 -8.33
C GLN A 16 15.20 19.17 -9.21
N SER A 17 14.77 20.04 -10.11
CA SER A 17 13.65 19.78 -11.04
C SER A 17 14.00 18.70 -12.06
N CYS A 18 15.24 18.66 -12.56
CA CYS A 18 15.70 17.62 -13.50
C CYS A 18 15.61 16.23 -12.89
N THR A 19 15.91 16.04 -11.61
CA THR A 19 15.80 14.74 -10.94
C THR A 19 14.34 14.27 -10.87
N LEU A 20 13.39 15.15 -10.56
CA LEU A 20 11.96 14.82 -10.52
C LEU A 20 11.42 14.52 -11.92
N ILE A 21 11.77 15.35 -12.90
CA ILE A 21 11.37 15.16 -14.31
C ILE A 21 11.96 13.84 -14.84
N TYR A 22 13.28 13.61 -14.61
CA TYR A 22 13.93 12.37 -15.02
C TYR A 22 13.25 11.15 -14.40
N ARG A 23 12.94 11.18 -13.09
CA ARG A 23 12.23 10.08 -12.42
C ARG A 23 10.82 9.89 -12.98
N GLY A 24 10.08 10.97 -13.25
CA GLY A 24 8.76 10.91 -13.87
C GLY A 24 8.79 10.29 -15.27
N ILE A 25 9.78 10.67 -16.11
CA ILE A 25 9.96 10.10 -17.45
C ILE A 25 10.44 8.65 -17.37
N ARG A 26 11.43 8.37 -16.51
CA ARG A 26 12.08 7.05 -16.41
C ARG A 26 11.19 5.99 -15.81
N TYR A 27 10.43 6.35 -14.79
CA TYR A 27 9.64 5.41 -13.99
C TYR A 27 8.13 5.53 -14.21
N GLY A 28 7.68 6.60 -14.87
CA GLY A 28 6.27 6.85 -15.17
C GLY A 28 5.42 7.02 -13.91
N GLN A 29 4.16 6.64 -14.03
CA GLN A 29 3.23 6.64 -12.90
C GLN A 29 3.44 5.40 -12.02
N PRO A 30 3.26 5.51 -10.69
CA PRO A 30 3.28 4.36 -9.81
C PRO A 30 2.31 3.27 -10.29
N SER A 31 2.79 2.05 -10.39
CA SER A 31 2.00 0.92 -10.90
C SER A 31 2.20 -0.33 -10.04
N ILE A 32 1.31 -1.30 -10.21
CA ILE A 32 1.42 -2.61 -9.56
C ILE A 32 2.70 -3.36 -9.94
N ASP A 33 3.34 -2.98 -11.03
CA ASP A 33 4.61 -3.53 -11.51
C ASP A 33 5.85 -2.76 -11.02
N ALA A 34 5.69 -1.72 -10.17
CA ALA A 34 6.81 -0.90 -9.70
C ALA A 34 7.88 -1.70 -8.94
N TYR A 35 7.54 -2.87 -8.39
CA TYR A 35 8.51 -3.78 -7.77
C TYR A 35 9.61 -4.24 -8.73
N LYS A 36 9.37 -4.23 -10.05
CA LYS A 36 10.37 -4.61 -11.08
C LYS A 36 11.44 -3.53 -11.30
N ILE A 37 11.16 -2.30 -10.87
CA ILE A 37 12.00 -1.12 -11.13
C ILE A 37 12.94 -0.84 -9.96
N PHE A 38 12.46 -1.07 -8.72
CA PHE A 38 13.21 -0.79 -7.51
C PHE A 38 13.96 -2.02 -7.02
N PRO A 39 15.14 -1.86 -6.39
CA PRO A 39 15.79 -2.94 -5.68
C PRO A 39 14.80 -3.56 -4.67
N ASN A 40 14.72 -4.86 -4.67
CA ASN A 40 13.88 -5.61 -3.74
C ASN A 40 14.61 -6.85 -3.26
N ASP A 41 14.15 -7.38 -2.14
CA ASP A 41 14.65 -8.62 -1.58
C ASP A 41 13.50 -9.54 -1.25
N THR A 42 13.78 -10.82 -1.10
CA THR A 42 12.80 -11.86 -0.80
C THR A 42 12.96 -12.33 0.62
N ILE A 43 11.90 -12.20 1.40
CA ILE A 43 11.83 -12.78 2.74
C ILE A 43 11.31 -14.20 2.62
N HIS A 44 12.15 -15.16 3.02
CA HIS A 44 11.77 -16.57 3.06
C HIS A 44 11.10 -16.92 4.39
N THR A 45 10.01 -17.69 4.34
CA THR A 45 9.35 -18.18 5.56
C THR A 45 10.20 -19.25 6.23
N GLY A 46 10.51 -19.07 7.50
CA GLY A 46 11.21 -20.08 8.32
C GLY A 46 10.28 -21.15 8.93
N VAL A 47 8.97 -21.01 8.79
CA VAL A 47 7.94 -21.89 9.33
C VAL A 47 6.91 -22.22 8.26
N PRO A 48 6.18 -23.34 8.37
CA PRO A 48 5.09 -23.63 7.45
C PRO A 48 4.09 -22.49 7.40
N ALA A 49 3.75 -22.03 6.21
CA ALA A 49 2.72 -21.01 6.02
C ALA A 49 1.36 -21.53 6.49
N PHE A 50 0.59 -20.68 7.16
CA PHE A 50 -0.79 -21.00 7.49
C PHE A 50 -1.59 -21.27 6.21
N LYS A 51 -2.35 -22.34 6.19
CA LYS A 51 -3.19 -22.71 5.05
C LYS A 51 -4.65 -22.47 5.41
N PHE A 52 -5.29 -21.59 4.67
CA PHE A 52 -6.74 -21.42 4.75
C PHE A 52 -7.45 -22.65 4.21
N LYS A 53 -8.60 -22.97 4.78
CA LYS A 53 -9.48 -24.05 4.30
C LYS A 53 -10.23 -23.57 3.06
N ASP A 54 -10.59 -24.51 2.19
CA ASP A 54 -11.51 -24.20 1.09
C ASP A 54 -12.92 -24.02 1.63
N GLY A 55 -13.54 -22.90 1.29
CA GLY A 55 -14.90 -22.54 1.68
C GLY A 55 -15.90 -22.60 0.52
N ASN A 56 -17.17 -22.34 0.81
CA ASN A 56 -18.22 -22.34 -0.21
C ASN A 56 -18.35 -20.94 -0.87
N ALA A 57 -17.93 -20.83 -2.12
CA ALA A 57 -17.98 -19.60 -2.93
C ALA A 57 -19.35 -19.28 -3.54
N ALA A 58 -20.37 -20.15 -3.39
CA ALA A 58 -21.60 -20.07 -4.15
C ALA A 58 -22.38 -18.75 -3.96
N ILE A 59 -22.33 -18.17 -2.76
CA ILE A 59 -23.05 -16.93 -2.44
C ILE A 59 -22.44 -15.73 -3.18
N LEU A 60 -21.12 -15.60 -3.16
CA LEU A 60 -20.43 -14.45 -3.74
C LEU A 60 -20.36 -14.51 -5.27
N ASN A 61 -20.34 -15.70 -5.86
CA ASN A 61 -20.41 -15.86 -7.30
C ASN A 61 -21.72 -15.31 -7.91
N LYS A 62 -22.78 -15.24 -7.13
CA LYS A 62 -24.09 -14.71 -7.52
C LYS A 62 -24.40 -13.32 -6.95
N ALA A 63 -23.44 -12.69 -6.29
CA ALA A 63 -23.64 -11.37 -5.70
C ALA A 63 -23.95 -10.33 -6.79
N ILE A 64 -25.07 -9.64 -6.59
CA ILE A 64 -25.51 -8.52 -7.44
C ILE A 64 -25.31 -7.25 -6.63
N LEU A 65 -24.68 -6.26 -7.24
CA LEU A 65 -24.50 -4.92 -6.67
C LEU A 65 -25.59 -4.01 -7.18
N SER A 66 -26.20 -3.23 -6.29
CA SER A 66 -27.11 -2.17 -6.64
C SER A 66 -26.35 -0.88 -7.02
N PRO A 67 -27.02 0.09 -7.68
CA PRO A 67 -26.43 1.41 -7.92
C PRO A 67 -25.96 2.10 -6.64
N ASP A 68 -26.65 1.89 -5.51
CA ASP A 68 -26.31 2.49 -4.22
C ASP A 68 -24.99 1.94 -3.65
N ASP A 69 -24.65 0.67 -3.92
CA ASP A 69 -23.39 0.05 -3.48
C ASP A 69 -22.15 0.68 -4.13
N VAL A 70 -22.36 1.37 -5.26
CA VAL A 70 -21.26 1.98 -6.08
C VAL A 70 -21.44 3.48 -6.27
N LYS A 71 -22.32 4.10 -5.50
CA LYS A 71 -22.61 5.53 -5.55
C LYS A 71 -21.33 6.37 -5.42
N GLY A 72 -21.14 7.29 -6.37
CA GLY A 72 -19.93 8.13 -6.43
C GLY A 72 -18.78 7.54 -7.21
N ILE A 73 -18.86 6.31 -7.71
CA ILE A 73 -17.86 5.73 -8.60
C ILE A 73 -18.25 6.06 -10.05
N ARG A 74 -17.60 7.06 -10.63
CA ARG A 74 -17.94 7.64 -11.95
C ARG A 74 -17.97 6.67 -13.14
N THR A 75 -17.41 5.48 -13.01
CA THR A 75 -17.27 4.51 -14.11
C THR A 75 -18.43 3.52 -14.20
N PHE A 76 -19.44 3.65 -13.36
CA PHE A 76 -20.58 2.74 -13.32
C PHE A 76 -21.88 3.45 -13.67
N PRO A 77 -22.79 2.78 -14.39
CA PRO A 77 -24.11 3.33 -14.68
C PRO A 77 -24.94 3.42 -13.39
N ASP A 78 -25.57 4.57 -13.17
CA ASP A 78 -26.39 4.85 -11.97
C ASP A 78 -27.74 4.12 -11.94
N SER A 79 -28.04 3.31 -12.96
CA SER A 79 -29.42 2.89 -13.22
C SER A 79 -29.71 1.39 -13.20
N LEU A 80 -28.73 0.52 -13.19
CA LEU A 80 -28.95 -0.92 -13.26
C LEU A 80 -28.06 -1.71 -12.30
N PRO A 81 -28.61 -2.74 -11.64
CA PRO A 81 -27.82 -3.67 -10.85
C PRO A 81 -26.86 -4.47 -11.76
N PHE A 82 -25.67 -4.78 -11.26
CA PHE A 82 -24.66 -5.56 -11.97
C PHE A 82 -23.97 -6.56 -11.04
N THR A 83 -23.31 -7.55 -11.63
CA THR A 83 -22.65 -8.59 -10.85
C THR A 83 -21.35 -8.08 -10.21
N LEU A 84 -20.99 -8.66 -9.06
CA LEU A 84 -19.69 -8.43 -8.44
C LEU A 84 -18.54 -8.64 -9.44
N ASP A 85 -18.65 -9.64 -10.30
CA ASP A 85 -17.64 -9.94 -11.32
C ASP A 85 -17.47 -8.81 -12.34
N TYR A 86 -18.58 -8.24 -12.81
CA TYR A 86 -18.55 -7.07 -13.69
C TYR A 86 -17.87 -5.89 -13.01
N PHE A 87 -18.22 -5.62 -11.73
CA PHE A 87 -17.60 -4.57 -10.93
C PHE A 87 -16.09 -4.75 -10.82
N LEU A 88 -15.63 -5.92 -10.38
CA LEU A 88 -14.22 -6.22 -10.16
C LEU A 88 -13.40 -6.10 -11.46
N ASN A 89 -13.98 -6.51 -12.58
CA ASN A 89 -13.33 -6.39 -13.88
C ASN A 89 -13.22 -4.92 -14.34
N ARG A 90 -14.27 -4.11 -14.13
CA ARG A 90 -14.31 -2.68 -14.51
C ARG A 90 -13.38 -1.82 -13.65
N THR A 91 -13.21 -2.14 -12.38
CA THR A 91 -12.29 -1.43 -11.45
C THR A 91 -10.81 -1.80 -11.64
N ALA A 92 -10.48 -2.58 -12.67
CA ALA A 92 -9.14 -3.06 -12.94
C ALA A 92 -8.53 -3.86 -11.76
N THR A 93 -9.37 -4.50 -10.96
CA THR A 93 -8.96 -5.42 -9.89
C THR A 93 -8.10 -6.53 -10.45
N THR A 94 -7.01 -6.87 -9.79
CA THR A 94 -6.12 -7.97 -10.17
C THR A 94 -6.41 -9.24 -9.40
N ALA A 95 -6.78 -9.11 -8.12
CA ALA A 95 -7.17 -10.22 -7.25
C ALA A 95 -8.22 -9.74 -6.25
N PHE A 96 -9.17 -10.60 -5.95
CA PHE A 96 -10.16 -10.36 -4.90
C PHE A 96 -10.40 -11.66 -4.14
N ILE A 97 -10.10 -11.62 -2.84
CA ILE A 97 -10.17 -12.79 -1.96
C ILE A 97 -11.02 -12.42 -0.75
N VAL A 98 -11.96 -13.27 -0.39
CA VAL A 98 -12.75 -13.14 0.84
C VAL A 98 -12.50 -14.36 1.72
N ILE A 99 -12.07 -14.09 2.95
CA ILE A 99 -11.79 -15.12 3.95
C ILE A 99 -12.77 -14.92 5.11
N ARG A 100 -13.38 -16.01 5.54
CA ARG A 100 -14.28 -16.03 6.71
C ARG A 100 -14.02 -17.30 7.53
N ASN A 101 -13.78 -17.15 8.83
CA ASN A 101 -13.51 -18.24 9.75
C ASN A 101 -12.43 -19.19 9.20
N ASP A 102 -11.27 -18.63 8.85
CA ASP A 102 -10.11 -19.33 8.28
C ASP A 102 -10.40 -20.14 7.01
N SER A 103 -11.49 -19.82 6.32
CA SER A 103 -11.86 -20.45 5.06
C SER A 103 -11.95 -19.42 3.94
N ILE A 104 -11.35 -19.72 2.79
CA ILE A 104 -11.49 -18.92 1.57
C ILE A 104 -12.87 -19.19 1.00
N ILE A 105 -13.78 -18.21 1.10
CA ILE A 105 -15.14 -18.31 0.58
C ILE A 105 -15.30 -17.66 -0.79
N PHE A 106 -14.31 -16.92 -1.25
CA PHE A 106 -14.22 -16.40 -2.61
C PHE A 106 -12.76 -16.14 -2.95
N GLU A 107 -12.33 -16.53 -4.12
CA GLU A 107 -11.01 -16.23 -4.66
C GLU A 107 -11.11 -16.12 -6.18
N LYS A 108 -10.80 -14.95 -6.73
CA LYS A 108 -10.80 -14.73 -8.17
C LYS A 108 -9.70 -13.79 -8.60
N TYR A 109 -9.13 -14.04 -9.75
CA TYR A 109 -8.05 -13.30 -10.35
C TYR A 109 -8.48 -12.74 -11.70
N TYR A 110 -7.93 -11.58 -12.04
CA TYR A 110 -8.25 -10.84 -13.26
C TYR A 110 -6.97 -10.34 -13.92
N LYS A 111 -7.07 -9.88 -15.16
CA LYS A 111 -5.96 -9.26 -15.91
C LYS A 111 -4.72 -10.18 -16.02
N GLY A 112 -4.93 -11.49 -16.09
CA GLY A 112 -3.86 -12.47 -16.17
C GLY A 112 -3.08 -12.66 -14.87
N TYR A 113 -3.63 -12.21 -13.72
CA TYR A 113 -3.08 -12.52 -12.40
C TYR A 113 -3.49 -13.92 -11.94
N ASP A 114 -2.71 -14.47 -11.04
CA ASP A 114 -2.92 -15.74 -10.34
C ASP A 114 -2.35 -15.65 -8.92
N ARG A 115 -2.46 -16.73 -8.16
CA ARG A 115 -2.01 -16.80 -6.77
C ARG A 115 -0.49 -16.58 -6.60
N GLY A 116 0.31 -16.83 -7.62
CA GLY A 116 1.77 -16.70 -7.59
C GLY A 116 2.28 -15.34 -8.06
N LYS A 117 1.42 -14.48 -8.61
CA LYS A 117 1.88 -13.19 -9.15
C LYS A 117 2.15 -12.16 -8.05
N ILE A 118 3.29 -11.49 -8.20
CA ILE A 118 3.72 -10.41 -7.32
C ILE A 118 3.12 -9.10 -7.79
N SER A 119 2.76 -8.24 -6.85
CA SER A 119 2.24 -6.90 -7.10
C SER A 119 2.77 -5.92 -6.06
N THR A 120 2.97 -4.68 -6.46
CA THR A 120 3.29 -3.60 -5.53
C THR A 120 2.04 -3.26 -4.71
N ILE A 121 2.15 -3.33 -3.38
CA ILE A 121 1.03 -3.12 -2.45
C ILE A 121 0.92 -1.67 -1.94
N PHE A 122 1.84 -0.79 -2.33
CA PHE A 122 1.86 0.63 -1.94
C PHE A 122 1.64 0.84 -0.43
N SER A 123 0.68 1.68 -0.07
CA SER A 123 0.40 2.03 1.33
C SER A 123 -0.14 0.88 2.18
N VAL A 124 -0.52 -0.24 1.61
CA VAL A 124 -0.84 -1.46 2.39
C VAL A 124 0.39 -1.91 3.20
N SER A 125 1.61 -1.58 2.74
CA SER A 125 2.84 -1.79 3.52
C SER A 125 2.81 -1.15 4.91
N LYS A 126 2.05 -0.07 5.12
CA LYS A 126 1.88 0.55 6.44
C LYS A 126 1.17 -0.39 7.44
N SER A 127 0.24 -1.22 6.96
CA SER A 127 -0.39 -2.24 7.80
C SER A 127 0.61 -3.30 8.24
N VAL A 128 1.55 -3.68 7.38
CA VAL A 128 2.65 -4.59 7.75
C VAL A 128 3.56 -3.92 8.77
N THR A 129 3.92 -2.65 8.60
CA THR A 129 4.71 -1.88 9.57
C THR A 129 4.00 -1.81 10.93
N SER A 130 2.69 -1.53 10.94
CA SER A 130 1.89 -1.52 12.17
C SER A 130 1.91 -2.88 12.89
N LEU A 131 1.81 -3.98 12.15
CA LEU A 131 1.92 -5.33 12.70
C LEU A 131 3.30 -5.58 13.32
N LEU A 132 4.38 -5.16 12.64
CA LEU A 132 5.75 -5.30 13.16
C LEU A 132 5.96 -4.48 14.43
N VAL A 133 5.40 -3.27 14.51
CA VAL A 133 5.40 -2.47 15.74
C VAL A 133 4.64 -3.20 16.85
N GLY A 134 3.48 -3.80 16.56
CA GLY A 134 2.73 -4.61 17.51
C GLY A 134 3.57 -5.77 18.07
N LEU A 135 4.27 -6.50 17.19
CA LEU A 135 5.18 -7.59 17.61
C LEU A 135 6.36 -7.07 18.44
N ALA A 136 6.88 -5.89 18.13
CA ALA A 136 7.96 -5.27 18.91
C ALA A 136 7.48 -4.84 20.30
N VAL A 137 6.23 -4.43 20.45
CA VAL A 137 5.61 -4.15 21.76
C VAL A 137 5.41 -5.45 22.54
N ASP A 138 4.87 -6.48 21.92
CA ASP A 138 4.64 -7.79 22.53
C ASP A 138 5.96 -8.44 22.98
N GLY A 139 7.00 -8.33 22.16
CA GLY A 139 8.36 -8.80 22.47
C GLY A 139 9.15 -7.92 23.44
N GLY A 140 8.57 -6.81 23.96
CA GLY A 140 9.22 -5.92 24.92
C GLY A 140 10.30 -4.98 24.34
N TYR A 141 10.50 -4.96 23.01
CA TYR A 141 11.43 -4.04 22.34
C TYR A 141 10.92 -2.59 22.35
N ILE A 142 9.60 -2.41 22.31
CA ILE A 142 8.91 -1.14 22.48
C ILE A 142 8.10 -1.23 23.76
N SER A 143 8.40 -0.36 24.74
CA SER A 143 7.75 -0.42 26.06
C SER A 143 6.29 0.05 26.01
N SER A 144 5.99 1.03 25.17
CA SER A 144 4.63 1.57 24.99
C SER A 144 4.49 2.27 23.64
N VAL A 145 3.32 2.15 23.02
CA VAL A 145 2.96 2.95 21.84
C VAL A 145 2.86 4.46 22.17
N ASN A 146 2.77 4.83 23.44
CA ASN A 146 2.75 6.22 23.87
C ASN A 146 4.16 6.79 24.13
N ASP A 147 5.20 5.99 23.98
CA ASP A 147 6.57 6.48 24.10
C ASP A 147 6.91 7.42 22.93
N PRO A 148 7.70 8.48 23.16
CA PRO A 148 8.18 9.34 22.09
C PRO A 148 9.06 8.54 21.13
N ILE A 149 8.94 8.81 19.84
CA ILE A 149 9.74 8.12 18.80
C ILE A 149 11.24 8.33 18.98
N THR A 150 11.64 9.45 19.58
CA THR A 150 13.04 9.79 19.88
C THR A 150 13.69 8.84 20.90
N LYS A 151 12.89 8.05 21.62
CA LYS A 151 13.39 6.97 22.49
C LYS A 151 13.99 5.82 21.68
N TYR A 152 13.42 5.53 20.50
CA TYR A 152 13.79 4.41 19.62
C TYR A 152 14.59 4.85 18.40
N ILE A 153 14.49 6.12 18.03
CA ILE A 153 15.22 6.76 16.93
C ILE A 153 15.94 7.98 17.48
N PRO A 154 17.05 7.78 18.22
CA PRO A 154 17.74 8.89 18.92
C PRO A 154 18.29 9.96 17.97
N GLU A 155 18.51 9.62 16.69
CA GLU A 155 18.96 10.54 15.65
C GLU A 155 17.99 11.69 15.38
N LEU A 156 16.73 11.55 15.82
CA LEU A 156 15.71 12.60 15.69
C LEU A 156 15.75 13.63 16.83
N LYS A 157 16.46 13.31 17.94
CA LYS A 157 16.59 14.23 19.07
C LYS A 157 17.22 15.54 18.64
N GLY A 158 16.59 16.64 19.06
CA GLY A 158 17.11 18.00 18.79
C GLY A 158 17.01 18.47 17.34
N ARG A 159 16.51 17.66 16.41
CA ARG A 159 16.32 18.09 15.01
C ARG A 159 15.09 18.98 14.84
N ASP A 160 13.98 18.61 15.48
CA ASP A 160 12.74 19.39 15.53
C ASP A 160 12.03 19.08 16.85
N PRO A 161 11.61 20.09 17.62
CA PRO A 161 10.86 19.88 18.87
C PRO A 161 9.58 19.05 18.73
N LYS A 162 9.04 18.92 17.51
CA LYS A 162 7.86 18.09 17.23
C LYS A 162 8.17 16.61 17.41
N PHE A 163 9.38 16.16 17.11
CA PHE A 163 9.76 14.75 17.27
C PHE A 163 9.74 14.30 18.72
N GLU A 164 9.98 15.19 19.67
CA GLU A 164 9.90 14.86 21.11
C GLU A 164 8.46 14.63 21.59
N ARG A 165 7.47 15.13 20.85
CA ARG A 165 6.04 14.98 21.14
C ARG A 165 5.36 13.91 20.30
N LEU A 166 6.01 13.47 19.22
CA LEU A 166 5.50 12.41 18.36
C LEU A 166 5.72 11.06 19.01
N THR A 167 4.66 10.32 19.25
CA THR A 167 4.73 8.98 19.85
C THR A 167 4.61 7.89 18.77
N VAL A 168 5.05 6.68 19.12
CA VAL A 168 4.97 5.49 18.24
C VAL A 168 3.55 5.28 17.71
N LYS A 169 2.52 5.61 18.49
CA LYS A 169 1.10 5.51 18.10
C LYS A 169 0.74 6.32 16.85
N TYR A 170 1.48 7.38 16.54
CA TYR A 170 1.18 8.29 15.43
C TYR A 170 2.07 8.05 14.20
N LEU A 171 2.87 6.99 14.20
CA LEU A 171 3.58 6.51 13.02
C LEU A 171 2.68 5.62 12.17
#